data_23bdb1bb009078d2286b8e810050f567
#
_entry.id   23bdb1bb009078d2286b8e810050f567
#
_cell.length_a   1.000
_cell.length_b   1.000
_cell.length_c   1.000
_cell.angle_alpha   90.00
_cell.angle_beta   90.00
_cell.angle_gamma   90.00
#
_symmetry.space_group_name_H-M   'P 1'
#
loop_
_entity.id
_entity.type
_entity.pdbx_description
1 polymer ?
#
loop_
_entity_poly.entity_id
_entity_poly.type
_entity_poly.pdbx_seq_one_letter_code
_entity_poly.pdbx_strand_id
1 'polypeptide(L)'
;MNPDTLARVLWQEGQTLLPEHFRAQEESLSTEARLYAGLAGLPVVGVSALRFNDVLLSKGTVALEELSAVLPGGHLVEVPGNAEVTSLSLEEAGRTRLTVYLHLLGHQDAREDVPAPGEEASPVVRAVRQLCLSLDPVVDGGVSRLALAVFTRDAEGPWVLSGTDLPPLLRVGPHPFLEPLFAQLDGLLQQARGQLRTSLREGLVRGDRLASARRALCEVRGLQVLRQDMHKGVQPPPYLLMQALRRLYFETCCYLESEPDDELPAYDHDTPGPGLTRWMELLTRGFRPHASPLSYRAFDCQDGHFRLGPLPRETPPPNDFYLLVRRQERDQPRSMEGVKLASPLRLPAVRRQALKGVPYRHVAYPSFPHAFDADIDWYQLTHQSEEWEAAQREDGLTFFATPPLEGAQVLLYWRRA
;
A
#
# COMPACT_ATOMS: atom_id res chain seq x y z
N MET A 1 31.23 20.54 -1.09
CA MET A 1 31.99 20.04 -2.26
C MET A 1 32.91 21.17 -2.70
N ASN A 2 34.21 20.93 -2.77
CA ASN A 2 35.13 21.93 -3.29
C ASN A 2 34.98 21.92 -4.83
N PRO A 3 34.62 23.03 -5.49
CA PRO A 3 34.44 23.09 -6.95
C PRO A 3 35.73 22.74 -7.72
N ASP A 4 36.88 22.93 -7.11
CA ASP A 4 38.17 22.61 -7.72
C ASP A 4 38.40 21.10 -7.95
N THR A 5 37.72 20.25 -7.17
CA THR A 5 37.87 18.77 -7.33
C THR A 5 37.13 18.20 -8.54
N LEU A 6 36.29 18.98 -9.20
CA LEU A 6 35.61 18.59 -10.46
C LEU A 6 36.54 18.71 -11.67
N ALA A 7 37.58 19.56 -11.58
CA ALA A 7 38.51 19.76 -12.68
C ALA A 7 39.39 18.51 -12.90
N ARG A 8 39.47 18.04 -14.13
CA ARG A 8 40.28 16.88 -14.49
C ARG A 8 41.77 17.22 -14.47
N VAL A 9 42.59 16.21 -14.13
CA VAL A 9 44.05 16.33 -14.23
C VAL A 9 44.45 16.55 -15.69
N LEU A 10 45.24 17.59 -15.96
CA LEU A 10 45.82 17.86 -17.28
C LEU A 10 47.20 17.19 -17.39
N TRP A 11 47.24 16.11 -18.15
CA TRP A 11 48.50 15.39 -18.40
C TRP A 11 49.35 16.11 -19.44
N GLN A 12 50.66 16.20 -19.16
CA GLN A 12 51.61 16.82 -20.06
C GLN A 12 52.68 15.81 -20.48
N GLU A 13 53.14 15.92 -21.72
CA GLU A 13 54.21 15.07 -22.21
C GLU A 13 55.50 15.29 -21.40
N GLY A 14 56.15 14.18 -21.00
CA GLY A 14 57.36 14.25 -20.16
C GLY A 14 57.11 14.50 -18.67
N GLN A 15 55.84 14.60 -18.23
CA GLN A 15 55.50 14.75 -16.82
C GLN A 15 55.85 13.48 -16.03
N THR A 16 56.54 13.64 -14.89
CA THR A 16 56.76 12.54 -13.94
C THR A 16 55.45 12.18 -13.29
N LEU A 17 55.04 10.90 -13.34
CA LEU A 17 53.86 10.39 -12.69
C LEU A 17 54.13 10.23 -11.18
N LEU A 18 53.30 10.91 -10.36
CA LEU A 18 53.36 10.83 -8.91
C LEU A 18 51.99 10.31 -8.37
N PRO A 19 52.00 9.65 -7.21
CA PRO A 19 50.75 9.15 -6.58
C PRO A 19 49.65 10.23 -6.42
N GLU A 20 50.04 11.48 -6.20
CA GLU A 20 49.13 12.62 -6.05
C GLU A 20 48.32 12.89 -7.32
N HIS A 21 48.93 12.69 -8.50
CA HIS A 21 48.25 12.88 -9.77
C HIS A 21 47.12 11.85 -9.96
N PHE A 22 47.36 10.60 -9.60
CA PHE A 22 46.37 9.53 -9.67
C PHE A 22 45.25 9.74 -8.67
N ARG A 23 45.56 10.18 -7.44
CA ARG A 23 44.53 10.54 -6.42
C ARG A 23 43.66 11.70 -6.90
N ALA A 24 44.26 12.76 -7.46
CA ALA A 24 43.50 13.89 -8.01
C ALA A 24 42.62 13.47 -9.18
N GLN A 25 43.05 12.56 -10.03
CA GLN A 25 42.24 12.00 -11.12
C GLN A 25 41.07 11.17 -10.56
N GLU A 26 41.33 10.30 -9.61
CA GLU A 26 40.28 9.48 -8.95
C GLU A 26 39.24 10.37 -8.25
N GLU A 27 39.69 11.40 -7.56
CA GLU A 27 38.82 12.37 -6.88
C GLU A 27 37.92 13.12 -7.87
N SER A 28 38.48 13.56 -9.02
CA SER A 28 37.69 14.25 -10.04
C SER A 28 36.65 13.33 -10.67
N LEU A 29 37.00 12.08 -11.01
CA LEU A 29 36.05 11.09 -11.53
C LEU A 29 34.96 10.73 -10.53
N SER A 30 35.33 10.56 -9.26
CA SER A 30 34.37 10.29 -8.19
C SER A 30 33.42 11.47 -7.96
N THR A 31 33.91 12.71 -8.06
CA THR A 31 33.12 13.92 -7.94
C THR A 31 32.16 14.09 -9.12
N GLU A 32 32.64 13.84 -10.35
CA GLU A 32 31.80 13.84 -11.55
C GLU A 32 30.67 12.81 -11.45
N ALA A 33 30.97 11.57 -11.03
CA ALA A 33 29.98 10.51 -10.85
C ALA A 33 28.90 10.89 -9.82
N ARG A 34 29.29 11.50 -8.68
CA ARG A 34 28.34 11.98 -7.66
C ARG A 34 27.44 13.09 -8.21
N LEU A 35 28.00 14.00 -8.99
CA LEU A 35 27.23 15.08 -9.61
C LEU A 35 26.21 14.50 -10.59
N TYR A 36 26.60 13.57 -11.47
CA TYR A 36 25.67 12.91 -12.38
C TYR A 36 24.53 12.19 -11.65
N ALA A 37 24.83 11.46 -10.57
CA ALA A 37 23.81 10.81 -9.76
C ALA A 37 22.82 11.84 -9.16
N GLY A 38 23.31 12.99 -8.70
CA GLY A 38 22.48 14.05 -8.13
C GLY A 38 21.59 14.76 -9.16
N LEU A 39 22.00 14.82 -10.46
CA LEU A 39 21.19 15.43 -11.52
C LEU A 39 19.87 14.69 -11.79
N ALA A 40 19.72 13.43 -11.33
CA ALA A 40 18.45 12.72 -11.40
C ALA A 40 17.35 13.34 -10.53
N GLY A 41 17.68 14.30 -9.66
CA GLY A 41 16.74 15.01 -8.79
C GLY A 41 16.20 14.19 -7.62
N LEU A 42 16.81 13.02 -7.36
CA LEU A 42 16.52 12.19 -6.19
C LEU A 42 17.71 12.21 -5.22
N PRO A 43 17.48 12.05 -3.92
CA PRO A 43 18.55 11.92 -2.95
C PRO A 43 19.46 10.72 -3.27
N VAL A 44 20.76 10.90 -3.09
CA VAL A 44 21.80 9.90 -3.45
C VAL A 44 22.50 9.29 -2.24
N VAL A 45 22.12 9.69 -1.02
CA VAL A 45 22.64 9.15 0.24
C VAL A 45 21.61 8.18 0.82
N GLY A 46 22.06 7.04 1.30
CA GLY A 46 21.18 6.06 1.94
C GLY A 46 21.56 4.62 1.67
N VAL A 47 20.74 3.72 2.15
CA VAL A 47 20.92 2.26 2.05
C VAL A 47 20.25 1.76 0.77
N SER A 48 20.98 0.94 0.01
CA SER A 48 20.50 0.25 -1.18
C SER A 48 20.18 -1.22 -0.91
N ALA A 49 21.00 -1.90 -0.10
CA ALA A 49 20.76 -3.26 0.38
C ALA A 49 21.25 -3.38 1.83
N LEU A 50 20.55 -4.18 2.63
CA LEU A 50 20.92 -4.45 4.01
C LEU A 50 20.38 -5.82 4.43
N ARG A 51 21.26 -6.61 5.03
CA ARG A 51 20.90 -7.88 5.66
C ARG A 51 21.67 -8.04 6.96
N PHE A 52 20.93 -8.31 8.04
CA PHE A 52 21.48 -8.65 9.34
C PHE A 52 21.72 -10.16 9.45
N ASN A 53 22.64 -10.55 10.34
CA ASN A 53 22.74 -11.93 10.77
C ASN A 53 21.70 -12.18 11.86
N ASP A 54 20.64 -12.93 11.51
CA ASP A 54 19.48 -13.17 12.39
C ASP A 54 19.86 -13.97 13.64
N VAL A 55 20.85 -14.88 13.53
CA VAL A 55 21.31 -15.72 14.65
C VAL A 55 22.02 -14.85 15.70
N LEU A 56 22.83 -13.91 15.28
CA LEU A 56 23.49 -13.00 16.20
C LEU A 56 22.53 -11.95 16.74
N LEU A 57 21.61 -11.46 15.91
CA LEU A 57 20.58 -10.51 16.33
C LEU A 57 19.67 -11.09 17.41
N SER A 58 19.27 -12.35 17.30
CA SER A 58 18.48 -13.03 18.34
C SER A 58 19.21 -13.13 19.70
N LYS A 59 20.54 -12.99 19.70
CA LYS A 59 21.40 -12.95 20.89
C LYS A 59 21.75 -11.51 21.32
N GLY A 60 21.10 -10.49 20.76
CA GLY A 60 21.35 -9.11 21.10
C GLY A 60 22.61 -8.51 20.44
N THR A 61 23.14 -9.14 19.40
CA THR A 61 24.33 -8.63 18.67
C THR A 61 23.94 -8.27 17.24
N VAL A 62 24.15 -7.03 16.84
CA VAL A 62 23.98 -6.55 15.48
C VAL A 62 25.24 -6.85 14.68
N ALA A 63 25.10 -7.69 13.66
CA ALA A 63 26.14 -7.97 12.68
C ALA A 63 25.55 -7.90 11.28
N LEU A 64 26.27 -7.31 10.35
CA LEU A 64 25.86 -7.16 8.96
C LEU A 64 26.43 -8.30 8.12
N GLU A 65 25.56 -8.99 7.37
CA GLU A 65 25.98 -9.95 6.35
C GLU A 65 26.13 -9.28 4.99
N GLU A 66 25.27 -8.29 4.72
CA GLU A 66 25.27 -7.55 3.48
C GLU A 66 24.91 -6.08 3.76
N LEU A 67 25.66 -5.19 3.16
CA LEU A 67 25.37 -3.77 3.14
C LEU A 67 25.80 -3.18 1.81
N SER A 68 24.90 -2.48 1.15
CA SER A 68 25.20 -1.59 0.03
C SER A 68 24.64 -0.22 0.37
N ALA A 69 25.48 0.79 0.48
CA ALA A 69 25.05 2.13 0.90
C ALA A 69 25.94 3.23 0.32
N VAL A 70 25.35 4.41 0.17
CA VAL A 70 26.08 5.66 -0.06
C VAL A 70 25.94 6.53 1.18
N LEU A 71 27.04 6.75 1.88
CA LEU A 71 27.09 7.57 3.07
C LEU A 71 27.19 9.07 2.74
N PRO A 72 26.82 9.97 3.68
CA PRO A 72 27.05 11.41 3.53
C PRO A 72 28.49 11.71 3.06
N GLY A 73 28.63 12.68 2.14
CA GLY A 73 29.90 12.89 1.43
C GLY A 73 30.06 12.04 0.18
N GLY A 74 29.10 11.14 -0.13
CA GLY A 74 29.09 10.31 -1.34
C GLY A 74 30.05 9.12 -1.26
N HIS A 75 30.30 8.61 -0.07
CA HIS A 75 31.15 7.43 0.13
C HIS A 75 30.36 6.16 -0.14
N LEU A 76 30.62 5.51 -1.28
CA LEU A 76 30.05 4.20 -1.59
C LEU A 76 30.72 3.13 -0.72
N VAL A 77 29.91 2.35 -0.01
CA VAL A 77 30.35 1.23 0.82
C VAL A 77 29.58 -0.04 0.47
N GLU A 78 30.30 -1.14 0.35
CA GLU A 78 29.77 -2.46 0.01
C GLU A 78 30.39 -3.51 0.95
N VAL A 79 29.56 -4.27 1.65
CA VAL A 79 29.95 -5.35 2.55
C VAL A 79 29.20 -6.62 2.12
N PRO A 80 29.90 -7.72 1.78
CA PRO A 80 31.33 -7.81 1.52
C PRO A 80 31.72 -7.10 0.22
N GLY A 81 32.88 -6.46 0.21
CA GLY A 81 33.37 -5.75 -0.98
C GLY A 81 34.49 -4.80 -0.65
N ASN A 82 34.24 -3.50 -0.75
CA ASN A 82 35.22 -2.44 -0.48
C ASN A 82 35.25 -1.97 0.98
N ALA A 83 34.46 -2.62 1.86
CA ALA A 83 34.37 -2.25 3.26
C ALA A 83 34.27 -3.48 4.18
N GLU A 84 34.71 -3.31 5.42
CA GLU A 84 34.54 -4.24 6.51
C GLU A 84 33.83 -3.54 7.68
N VAL A 85 33.05 -4.30 8.47
CA VAL A 85 32.25 -3.75 9.57
C VAL A 85 32.37 -4.64 10.81
N THR A 86 32.52 -4.01 11.96
CA THR A 86 32.53 -4.70 13.24
C THR A 86 31.11 -4.88 13.77
N SER A 87 30.85 -5.99 14.48
CA SER A 87 29.57 -6.23 15.15
C SER A 87 29.40 -5.35 16.40
N LEU A 88 28.13 -5.13 16.80
CA LEU A 88 27.76 -4.31 17.96
C LEU A 88 26.85 -5.08 18.90
N SER A 89 27.15 -5.12 20.20
CA SER A 89 26.24 -5.64 21.22
C SER A 89 25.20 -4.60 21.61
N LEU A 90 23.93 -5.01 21.71
CA LEU A 90 22.80 -4.18 22.17
C LEU A 90 22.54 -4.35 23.68
N GLU A 91 23.38 -5.05 24.44
CA GLU A 91 23.22 -5.30 25.87
C GLU A 91 23.46 -4.06 26.74
N GLU A 92 22.84 -2.95 26.43
CA GLU A 92 22.82 -1.79 27.33
C GLU A 92 21.68 -1.90 28.35
N ALA A 93 22.02 -1.95 29.63
CA ALA A 93 21.05 -2.02 30.72
C ALA A 93 20.13 -0.78 30.75
N GLY A 94 18.82 -1.02 30.87
CA GLY A 94 17.82 0.00 31.15
C GLY A 94 17.21 0.74 29.97
N ARG A 95 17.62 0.49 28.73
CA ARG A 95 17.02 1.09 27.53
C ARG A 95 16.12 0.09 26.82
N THR A 96 14.95 0.54 26.35
CA THR A 96 13.99 -0.26 25.56
C THR A 96 14.01 0.09 24.08
N ARG A 97 14.77 1.14 23.73
CA ARG A 97 14.91 1.63 22.34
C ARG A 97 16.34 2.12 22.12
N LEU A 98 16.99 1.60 21.09
CA LEU A 98 18.36 1.92 20.70
C LEU A 98 18.43 2.28 19.22
N THR A 99 19.11 3.38 18.90
CA THR A 99 19.46 3.73 17.52
C THR A 99 20.88 3.26 17.25
N VAL A 100 21.05 2.49 16.18
CA VAL A 100 22.35 2.03 15.70
C VAL A 100 22.78 2.93 14.55
N TYR A 101 23.96 3.50 14.69
CA TYR A 101 24.61 4.32 13.67
C TYR A 101 25.71 3.52 12.97
N LEU A 102 25.81 3.72 11.66
CA LEU A 102 26.92 3.25 10.85
C LEU A 102 27.89 4.42 10.64
N HIS A 103 29.14 4.25 11.04
CA HIS A 103 30.20 5.23 10.85
C HIS A 103 31.24 4.72 9.86
N LEU A 104 31.68 5.60 8.97
CA LEU A 104 32.87 5.41 8.16
C LEU A 104 34.05 5.99 8.92
N LEU A 105 35.10 5.20 9.13
CA LEU A 105 36.33 5.65 9.79
C LEU A 105 37.32 6.23 8.78
N GLY A 106 38.14 7.14 9.23
CA GLY A 106 39.15 7.82 8.38
C GLY A 106 40.33 6.95 7.96
N HIS A 107 40.55 5.82 8.64
CA HIS A 107 41.61 4.87 8.29
C HIS A 107 41.08 3.80 7.33
N GLN A 108 41.97 3.21 6.57
CA GLN A 108 41.70 2.12 5.62
C GLN A 108 42.73 1.01 5.85
N ASP A 109 42.27 -0.22 5.74
CA ASP A 109 43.17 -1.37 5.76
C ASP A 109 43.62 -1.75 4.35
N ALA A 110 44.77 -2.40 4.27
CA ALA A 110 45.33 -2.88 3.01
C ALA A 110 44.95 -4.36 2.82
N ARG A 111 44.37 -4.69 1.67
CA ARG A 111 44.13 -6.07 1.24
C ARG A 111 44.90 -6.35 -0.03
N GLU A 112 45.78 -7.35 -0.02
CA GLU A 112 46.48 -7.82 -1.23
C GLU A 112 45.56 -8.76 -2.01
N ASP A 113 45.43 -8.52 -3.31
CA ASP A 113 44.85 -9.50 -4.22
C ASP A 113 45.82 -10.63 -4.39
N VAL A 114 45.46 -11.85 -4.04
CA VAL A 114 46.28 -13.05 -4.30
C VAL A 114 46.13 -13.40 -5.76
N PRO A 115 47.20 -13.35 -6.57
CA PRO A 115 47.17 -13.76 -7.98
C PRO A 115 46.71 -15.21 -8.12
N ALA A 116 46.00 -15.50 -9.20
CA ALA A 116 45.62 -16.89 -9.49
C ALA A 116 46.91 -17.76 -9.69
N PRO A 117 46.89 -19.03 -9.28
CA PRO A 117 48.07 -19.91 -9.44
C PRO A 117 48.51 -19.96 -10.90
N GLY A 118 49.75 -19.48 -11.20
CA GLY A 118 50.34 -19.45 -12.53
C GLY A 118 50.34 -18.09 -13.24
N GLU A 119 49.78 -17.03 -12.63
CA GLU A 119 49.91 -15.66 -13.15
C GLU A 119 51.09 -14.94 -12.52
N GLU A 120 52.04 -14.49 -13.36
CA GLU A 120 53.13 -13.56 -13.00
C GLU A 120 52.59 -12.12 -12.94
N ALA A 121 51.60 -11.85 -12.08
CA ALA A 121 51.04 -10.52 -11.89
C ALA A 121 51.64 -9.86 -10.64
N SER A 122 52.01 -8.60 -10.74
CA SER A 122 52.38 -7.80 -9.58
C SER A 122 51.16 -7.68 -8.65
N PRO A 123 51.29 -7.98 -7.34
CA PRO A 123 50.16 -7.91 -6.43
C PRO A 123 49.58 -6.49 -6.38
N VAL A 124 48.27 -6.37 -6.53
CA VAL A 124 47.55 -5.11 -6.35
C VAL A 124 47.09 -5.04 -4.92
N VAL A 125 47.52 -4.00 -4.20
CA VAL A 125 47.03 -3.71 -2.84
C VAL A 125 45.83 -2.79 -2.92
N ARG A 126 44.70 -3.25 -2.38
CA ARG A 126 43.45 -2.49 -2.37
C ARG A 126 43.20 -1.89 -0.99
N ALA A 127 42.72 -0.65 -0.97
CA ALA A 127 42.29 0.00 0.25
C ALA A 127 40.88 -0.48 0.61
N VAL A 128 40.71 -1.06 1.82
CA VAL A 128 39.43 -1.49 2.37
C VAL A 128 38.96 -0.49 3.44
N ARG A 129 37.76 0.03 3.28
CA ARG A 129 37.16 0.99 4.21
C ARG A 129 36.78 0.32 5.51
N GLN A 130 37.02 0.97 6.63
CA GLN A 130 36.63 0.49 7.95
C GLN A 130 35.33 1.16 8.37
N LEU A 131 34.33 0.34 8.65
CA LEU A 131 33.03 0.74 9.16
C LEU A 131 32.88 0.30 10.63
N CYS A 132 32.26 1.14 11.43
CA CYS A 132 31.94 0.86 12.82
C CYS A 132 30.45 1.03 13.08
N LEU A 133 29.81 0.04 13.73
CA LEU A 133 28.49 0.18 14.30
C LEU A 133 28.62 0.75 15.72
N SER A 134 27.79 1.75 16.06
CA SER A 134 27.79 2.37 17.38
C SER A 134 26.39 2.79 17.81
N LEU A 135 26.17 2.86 19.13
CA LEU A 135 24.98 3.49 19.72
C LEU A 135 25.17 5.00 19.88
N ASP A 136 26.38 5.47 19.77
CA ASP A 136 26.71 6.89 19.86
C ASP A 136 26.68 7.54 18.46
N PRO A 137 26.08 8.72 18.34
CA PRO A 137 26.03 9.45 17.08
C PRO A 137 27.39 10.01 16.64
N VAL A 138 28.41 10.00 17.50
CA VAL A 138 29.76 10.49 17.22
C VAL A 138 30.76 9.46 17.72
N VAL A 139 31.73 9.09 16.87
CA VAL A 139 32.85 8.20 17.21
C VAL A 139 34.17 8.85 16.82
N ASP A 140 35.23 8.53 17.56
CA ASP A 140 36.57 9.02 17.28
C ASP A 140 37.04 8.52 15.89
N GLY A 141 37.60 9.42 15.10
CA GLY A 141 38.06 9.09 13.75
C GLY A 141 36.93 8.87 12.73
N GLY A 142 35.68 9.10 13.09
CA GLY A 142 34.53 9.02 12.18
C GLY A 142 34.53 10.20 11.19
N VAL A 143 34.49 9.90 9.87
CA VAL A 143 34.44 10.90 8.78
C VAL A 143 33.05 11.04 8.17
N SER A 144 32.20 10.03 8.32
CA SER A 144 30.82 10.05 7.85
C SER A 144 29.95 9.12 8.71
N ARG A 145 28.66 9.41 8.82
CA ARG A 145 27.70 8.57 9.56
C ARG A 145 26.35 8.50 8.89
N LEU A 146 25.63 7.39 9.16
CA LEU A 146 24.23 7.18 8.80
C LEU A 146 23.50 6.55 9.98
N ALA A 147 22.30 7.04 10.34
CA ALA A 147 21.41 6.29 11.24
C ALA A 147 20.89 5.07 10.47
N LEU A 148 21.35 3.87 10.89
CA LEU A 148 21.14 2.65 10.09
C LEU A 148 19.86 1.92 10.49
N ALA A 149 19.59 1.81 11.79
CA ALA A 149 18.45 1.04 12.29
C ALA A 149 18.06 1.49 13.70
N VAL A 150 16.82 1.25 14.06
CA VAL A 150 16.33 1.37 15.43
C VAL A 150 15.86 0.00 15.91
N PHE A 151 16.34 -0.41 17.07
CA PHE A 151 15.91 -1.64 17.73
C PHE A 151 15.09 -1.29 18.97
N THR A 152 14.03 -2.05 19.19
CA THR A 152 13.16 -1.95 20.36
C THR A 152 13.03 -3.29 21.04
N ARG A 153 12.80 -3.30 22.37
CA ARG A 153 12.45 -4.51 23.10
C ARG A 153 11.40 -4.21 24.17
N ASP A 154 10.57 -5.19 24.45
CA ASP A 154 9.80 -5.22 25.69
C ASP A 154 10.75 -5.47 26.87
N ALA A 155 10.31 -5.19 28.10
CA ALA A 155 11.17 -5.13 29.30
C ALA A 155 12.12 -6.35 29.48
N GLU A 156 11.75 -7.54 29.04
CA GLU A 156 12.55 -8.78 29.11
C GLU A 156 12.57 -9.55 27.77
N GLY A 157 12.05 -8.96 26.69
CA GLY A 157 11.95 -9.58 25.38
C GLY A 157 13.24 -9.47 24.55
N PRO A 158 13.32 -10.16 23.42
CA PRO A 158 14.41 -10.03 22.46
C PRO A 158 14.37 -8.62 21.81
N TRP A 159 15.54 -8.18 21.34
CA TRP A 159 15.63 -6.99 20.50
C TRP A 159 14.97 -7.24 19.14
N VAL A 160 14.06 -6.35 18.74
CA VAL A 160 13.33 -6.41 17.48
C VAL A 160 13.62 -5.15 16.68
N LEU A 161 13.85 -5.32 15.37
CA LEU A 161 14.03 -4.21 14.46
C LEU A 161 12.73 -3.40 14.32
N SER A 162 12.80 -2.09 14.48
CA SER A 162 11.66 -1.20 14.29
C SER A 162 11.25 -1.13 12.82
N GLY A 163 10.01 -1.44 12.51
CA GLY A 163 9.45 -1.32 11.15
C GLY A 163 8.98 0.11 10.79
N THR A 164 9.01 1.04 11.74
CA THR A 164 8.59 2.44 11.52
C THR A 164 9.76 3.41 11.36
N ASP A 165 10.92 3.04 11.92
CA ASP A 165 12.12 3.86 11.88
C ASP A 165 13.04 3.41 10.74
N LEU A 166 12.68 3.79 9.53
CA LEU A 166 13.44 3.45 8.34
C LEU A 166 14.62 4.40 8.17
N PRO A 167 15.82 3.88 7.83
CA PRO A 167 16.93 4.74 7.41
C PRO A 167 16.62 5.41 6.06
N PRO A 168 17.42 6.39 5.63
CA PRO A 168 17.41 6.83 4.25
C PRO A 168 17.60 5.63 3.31
N LEU A 169 16.65 5.40 2.42
CA LEU A 169 16.68 4.30 1.47
C LEU A 169 16.87 4.83 0.04
N LEU A 170 17.82 4.27 -0.70
CA LEU A 170 17.98 4.57 -2.12
C LEU A 170 17.01 3.77 -2.99
N ARG A 171 16.63 2.58 -2.54
CA ARG A 171 15.75 1.66 -3.25
C ARG A 171 14.77 1.00 -2.29
N VAL A 172 13.60 0.69 -2.80
CA VAL A 172 12.59 -0.12 -2.11
C VAL A 172 12.75 -1.55 -2.61
N GLY A 173 13.36 -2.39 -1.79
CA GLY A 173 13.71 -3.77 -2.12
C GLY A 173 13.47 -4.71 -0.93
N PRO A 174 14.08 -5.88 -0.92
CA PRO A 174 13.99 -6.85 0.18
C PRO A 174 14.82 -6.38 1.37
N HIS A 175 14.36 -5.33 2.03
CA HIS A 175 14.94 -4.84 3.27
C HIS A 175 14.17 -5.38 4.47
N PRO A 176 14.85 -5.75 5.58
CA PRO A 176 14.19 -6.28 6.77
C PRO A 176 13.16 -5.32 7.38
N PHE A 177 13.30 -4.00 7.15
CA PHE A 177 12.36 -2.97 7.61
C PHE A 177 11.04 -2.95 6.86
N LEU A 178 10.99 -3.40 5.60
CA LEU A 178 9.88 -3.16 4.67
C LEU A 178 8.91 -4.33 4.59
N GLU A 179 9.28 -5.50 5.07
CA GLU A 179 8.42 -6.69 5.03
C GLU A 179 7.05 -6.48 5.70
N PRO A 180 6.97 -5.91 6.93
CA PRO A 180 5.67 -5.66 7.57
C PRO A 180 4.84 -4.63 6.79
N LEU A 181 5.48 -3.57 6.27
CA LEU A 181 4.83 -2.54 5.46
C LEU A 181 4.25 -3.15 4.17
N PHE A 182 5.00 -4.02 3.51
CA PHE A 182 4.54 -4.66 2.28
C PHE A 182 3.43 -5.67 2.52
N ALA A 183 3.47 -6.45 3.58
CA ALA A 183 2.39 -7.34 3.96
C ALA A 183 1.08 -6.56 4.22
N GLN A 184 1.17 -5.43 4.93
CA GLN A 184 0.05 -4.54 5.16
C GLN A 184 -0.47 -3.92 3.86
N LEU A 185 0.42 -3.46 2.97
CA LEU A 185 0.07 -2.89 1.66
C LEU A 185 -0.65 -3.92 0.79
N ASP A 186 -0.13 -5.13 0.69
CA ASP A 186 -0.73 -6.20 -0.12
C ASP A 186 -2.15 -6.55 0.37
N GLY A 187 -2.36 -6.62 1.68
CA GLY A 187 -3.68 -6.80 2.30
C GLY A 187 -4.63 -5.66 1.98
N LEU A 188 -4.17 -4.41 2.12
CA LEU A 188 -4.94 -3.21 1.79
C LEU A 188 -5.34 -3.18 0.31
N LEU A 189 -4.42 -3.50 -0.61
CA LEU A 189 -4.70 -3.51 -2.06
C LEU A 189 -5.71 -4.60 -2.44
N GLN A 190 -5.67 -5.76 -1.80
CA GLN A 190 -6.68 -6.81 -2.01
C GLN A 190 -8.06 -6.35 -1.53
N GLN A 191 -8.15 -5.77 -0.34
CA GLN A 191 -9.38 -5.23 0.23
C GLN A 191 -9.95 -4.12 -0.63
N ALA A 192 -9.15 -3.11 -0.99
CA ALA A 192 -9.54 -1.99 -1.85
C ALA A 192 -10.06 -2.48 -3.20
N ARG A 193 -9.34 -3.41 -3.83
CA ARG A 193 -9.77 -4.03 -5.10
C ARG A 193 -11.13 -4.72 -4.95
N GLY A 194 -11.34 -5.48 -3.89
CA GLY A 194 -12.61 -6.15 -3.59
C GLY A 194 -13.76 -5.16 -3.51
N GLN A 195 -13.63 -4.14 -2.67
CA GLN A 195 -14.64 -3.11 -2.46
C GLN A 195 -14.97 -2.33 -3.74
N LEU A 196 -13.94 -1.84 -4.46
CA LEU A 196 -14.13 -1.09 -5.70
C LEU A 196 -14.81 -1.94 -6.79
N ARG A 197 -14.42 -3.22 -6.93
CA ARG A 197 -15.07 -4.13 -7.91
C ARG A 197 -16.52 -4.41 -7.55
N THR A 198 -16.84 -4.60 -6.28
CA THR A 198 -18.21 -4.77 -5.83
C THR A 198 -19.03 -3.54 -6.15
N SER A 199 -18.56 -2.34 -5.79
CA SER A 199 -19.24 -1.08 -6.11
C SER A 199 -19.47 -0.88 -7.61
N LEU A 200 -18.50 -1.24 -8.45
CA LEU A 200 -18.62 -1.14 -9.91
C LEU A 200 -19.61 -2.17 -10.49
N ARG A 201 -19.69 -3.38 -9.95
CA ARG A 201 -20.59 -4.44 -10.40
C ARG A 201 -22.04 -4.18 -10.01
N GLU A 202 -22.24 -3.67 -8.79
CA GLU A 202 -23.58 -3.35 -8.30
C GLU A 202 -24.22 -2.18 -9.04
N GLY A 203 -23.41 -1.44 -9.82
CA GLY A 203 -23.89 -0.38 -10.71
C GLY A 203 -24.54 0.80 -9.99
N LEU A 204 -24.28 0.94 -8.69
CA LEU A 204 -24.87 1.97 -7.83
C LEU A 204 -24.00 3.23 -7.74
N VAL A 205 -22.80 3.14 -8.27
CA VAL A 205 -21.82 4.25 -8.33
C VAL A 205 -21.95 4.94 -9.68
N ARG A 206 -21.98 6.28 -9.71
CA ARG A 206 -22.34 7.08 -10.88
C ARG A 206 -21.54 8.33 -11.08
N GLY A 207 -21.72 8.91 -12.29
CA GLY A 207 -21.13 10.19 -12.65
C GLY A 207 -19.65 10.24 -12.31
N ASP A 208 -19.27 11.26 -11.60
CA ASP A 208 -17.88 11.48 -11.16
C ASP A 208 -17.41 10.40 -10.18
N ARG A 209 -18.28 9.89 -9.34
CA ARG A 209 -17.96 8.80 -8.42
C ARG A 209 -17.64 7.49 -9.15
N LEU A 210 -18.37 7.16 -10.24
CA LEU A 210 -18.06 6.02 -11.09
C LEU A 210 -16.69 6.18 -11.75
N ALA A 211 -16.40 7.37 -12.27
CA ALA A 211 -15.11 7.68 -12.85
C ALA A 211 -13.98 7.56 -11.83
N SER A 212 -14.18 8.08 -10.61
CA SER A 212 -13.20 7.99 -9.52
C SER A 212 -13.02 6.55 -9.02
N ALA A 213 -14.08 5.74 -8.92
CA ALA A 213 -13.96 4.32 -8.58
C ALA A 213 -13.12 3.55 -9.61
N ARG A 214 -13.28 3.85 -10.91
CA ARG A 214 -12.46 3.27 -11.98
C ARG A 214 -11.01 3.71 -11.89
N ARG A 215 -10.74 5.02 -11.66
CA ARG A 215 -9.37 5.54 -11.49
C ARG A 215 -8.71 4.95 -10.24
N ALA A 216 -9.40 4.93 -9.11
CA ALA A 216 -8.90 4.28 -7.90
C ALA A 216 -8.57 2.80 -8.13
N LEU A 217 -9.42 2.06 -8.87
CA LEU A 217 -9.14 0.66 -9.23
C LEU A 217 -7.90 0.54 -10.13
N CYS A 218 -7.67 1.49 -11.05
CA CYS A 218 -6.46 1.55 -11.88
C CYS A 218 -5.22 1.78 -11.01
N GLU A 219 -5.26 2.71 -10.04
CA GLU A 219 -4.15 2.95 -9.11
C GLU A 219 -3.86 1.73 -8.22
N VAL A 220 -4.90 1.06 -7.71
CA VAL A 220 -4.74 -0.23 -6.99
C VAL A 220 -4.03 -1.26 -7.88
N ARG A 221 -4.43 -1.40 -9.14
CA ARG A 221 -3.79 -2.32 -10.08
C ARG A 221 -2.36 -1.92 -10.41
N GLY A 222 -2.10 -0.62 -10.57
CA GLY A 222 -0.75 -0.09 -10.76
C GLY A 222 0.19 -0.45 -9.62
N LEU A 223 -0.26 -0.25 -8.36
CA LEU A 223 0.51 -0.66 -7.17
C LEU A 223 0.70 -2.18 -7.09
N GLN A 224 -0.31 -2.99 -7.44
CA GLN A 224 -0.15 -4.45 -7.48
C GLN A 224 0.89 -4.89 -8.53
N VAL A 225 0.93 -4.24 -9.70
CA VAL A 225 1.96 -4.50 -10.72
C VAL A 225 3.33 -4.08 -10.22
N LEU A 226 3.46 -2.89 -9.62
CA LEU A 226 4.71 -2.43 -9.01
C LEU A 226 5.23 -3.44 -7.97
N ARG A 227 4.35 -3.99 -7.11
CA ARG A 227 4.72 -5.05 -6.16
C ARG A 227 5.19 -6.32 -6.85
N GLN A 228 4.55 -6.73 -7.95
CA GLN A 228 4.99 -7.88 -8.75
C GLN A 228 6.36 -7.63 -9.39
N ASP A 229 6.61 -6.42 -9.91
CA ASP A 229 7.90 -6.04 -10.46
C ASP A 229 9.00 -6.07 -9.39
N MET A 230 8.68 -5.62 -8.17
CA MET A 230 9.61 -5.70 -7.04
C MET A 230 9.97 -7.14 -6.68
N HIS A 231 9.01 -8.07 -6.71
CA HIS A 231 9.30 -9.51 -6.53
C HIS A 231 10.17 -10.10 -7.64
N LYS A 232 10.21 -9.46 -8.82
CA LYS A 232 11.09 -9.83 -9.95
C LYS A 232 12.45 -9.10 -9.93
N GLY A 233 12.73 -8.33 -8.87
CA GLY A 233 14.01 -7.65 -8.67
C GLY A 233 14.04 -6.18 -9.09
N VAL A 234 12.94 -5.59 -9.55
CA VAL A 234 12.86 -4.14 -9.76
C VAL A 234 12.82 -3.43 -8.40
N GLN A 235 13.72 -2.48 -8.19
CA GLN A 235 13.85 -1.76 -6.92
C GLN A 235 13.71 -0.25 -7.15
N PRO A 236 12.48 0.28 -7.11
CA PRO A 236 12.27 1.71 -7.33
C PRO A 236 12.76 2.55 -6.15
N PRO A 237 13.06 3.84 -6.36
CA PRO A 237 13.28 4.77 -5.25
C PRO A 237 12.03 4.89 -4.35
N PRO A 238 12.19 5.09 -3.03
CA PRO A 238 11.05 5.22 -2.09
C PRO A 238 10.05 6.33 -2.47
N TYR A 239 10.55 7.40 -3.05
CA TYR A 239 9.72 8.50 -3.56
C TYR A 239 8.64 8.03 -4.55
N LEU A 240 8.97 7.08 -5.45
CA LEU A 240 8.00 6.57 -6.42
C LEU A 240 6.91 5.72 -5.76
N LEU A 241 7.24 4.93 -4.73
CA LEU A 241 6.25 4.22 -3.93
C LEU A 241 5.32 5.20 -3.21
N MET A 242 5.90 6.20 -2.53
CA MET A 242 5.11 7.21 -1.83
C MET A 242 4.21 8.00 -2.80
N GLN A 243 4.70 8.34 -3.99
CA GLN A 243 3.91 9.01 -5.02
C GLN A 243 2.73 8.14 -5.50
N ALA A 244 2.92 6.82 -5.64
CA ALA A 244 1.85 5.91 -6.01
C ALA A 244 0.79 5.77 -4.90
N LEU A 245 1.20 5.71 -3.62
CA LEU A 245 0.27 5.73 -2.47
C LEU A 245 -0.52 7.04 -2.41
N ARG A 246 0.13 8.18 -2.65
CA ARG A 246 -0.50 9.50 -2.71
C ARG A 246 -1.58 9.57 -3.79
N ARG A 247 -1.29 9.09 -5.00
CA ARG A 247 -2.28 9.05 -6.09
C ARG A 247 -3.48 8.19 -5.72
N LEU A 248 -3.26 6.99 -5.17
CA LEU A 248 -4.35 6.14 -4.71
C LEU A 248 -5.19 6.84 -3.64
N TYR A 249 -4.58 7.56 -2.70
CA TYR A 249 -5.29 8.29 -1.67
C TYR A 249 -6.22 9.36 -2.24
N PHE A 250 -5.73 10.20 -3.15
CA PHE A 250 -6.56 11.25 -3.76
C PHE A 250 -7.73 10.67 -4.57
N GLU A 251 -7.50 9.61 -5.34
CA GLU A 251 -8.60 8.93 -6.05
C GLU A 251 -9.58 8.27 -5.07
N THR A 252 -9.10 7.81 -3.92
CA THR A 252 -9.98 7.29 -2.85
C THR A 252 -10.83 8.39 -2.25
N CYS A 253 -10.29 9.58 -1.99
CA CYS A 253 -11.06 10.74 -1.53
C CYS A 253 -12.14 11.13 -2.54
N CYS A 254 -11.80 11.21 -3.83
CA CYS A 254 -12.78 11.47 -4.88
C CYS A 254 -13.87 10.38 -4.95
N TYR A 255 -13.50 9.11 -4.79
CA TYR A 255 -14.47 8.01 -4.76
C TYR A 255 -15.40 8.07 -3.54
N LEU A 256 -14.89 8.47 -2.38
CA LEU A 256 -15.66 8.60 -1.13
C LEU A 256 -16.40 9.94 -1.00
N GLU A 257 -16.21 10.85 -1.97
CA GLU A 257 -16.75 12.22 -1.93
C GLU A 257 -16.35 12.95 -0.63
N SER A 258 -15.11 12.74 -0.19
CA SER A 258 -14.51 13.35 0.99
C SER A 258 -13.37 14.28 0.61
N GLU A 259 -13.17 15.32 1.39
CA GLU A 259 -11.99 16.17 1.26
C GLU A 259 -10.73 15.42 1.74
N PRO A 260 -9.57 15.62 1.09
CA PRO A 260 -8.30 15.15 1.62
C PRO A 260 -8.00 15.77 2.99
N ASP A 261 -7.23 15.07 3.81
CA ASP A 261 -6.76 15.61 5.09
C ASP A 261 -5.95 16.90 4.89
N ASP A 262 -6.08 17.87 5.79
CA ASP A 262 -5.34 19.14 5.74
C ASP A 262 -3.83 18.92 5.87
N GLU A 263 -3.42 17.97 6.69
CA GLU A 263 -2.02 17.63 6.93
C GLU A 263 -1.65 16.33 6.20
N LEU A 264 -1.02 16.49 5.04
CA LEU A 264 -0.51 15.38 4.25
C LEU A 264 1.01 15.27 4.37
N PRO A 265 1.57 14.06 4.54
CA PRO A 265 3.01 13.89 4.71
C PRO A 265 3.75 14.21 3.40
N ALA A 266 4.71 15.14 3.50
CA ALA A 266 5.71 15.35 2.47
C ALA A 266 6.70 14.16 2.46
N TYR A 267 7.47 14.04 1.37
CA TYR A 267 8.56 13.09 1.33
C TYR A 267 9.74 13.62 2.13
N ASP A 268 10.12 12.89 3.16
CA ASP A 268 11.35 13.09 3.91
C ASP A 268 12.26 11.90 3.61
N HIS A 269 13.41 12.18 3.00
CA HIS A 269 14.35 11.14 2.63
C HIS A 269 15.14 10.62 3.82
N ASP A 270 15.45 11.48 4.77
CA ASP A 270 16.24 11.13 5.94
C ASP A 270 15.45 10.25 6.92
N THR A 271 14.12 10.42 6.95
CA THR A 271 13.20 9.63 7.77
C THR A 271 11.94 9.25 7.00
N PRO A 272 12.02 8.34 6.01
CA PRO A 272 10.86 8.03 5.14
C PRO A 272 9.76 7.24 5.84
N GLY A 273 10.05 6.59 6.97
CA GLY A 273 9.14 5.69 7.69
C GLY A 273 7.84 6.36 8.12
N PRO A 274 7.86 7.48 8.87
CA PRO A 274 6.66 8.17 9.32
C PRO A 274 5.73 8.58 8.16
N GLY A 275 6.31 9.07 7.05
CA GLY A 275 5.55 9.43 5.86
C GLY A 275 4.85 8.24 5.20
N LEU A 276 5.55 7.12 5.03
CA LEU A 276 4.97 5.88 4.50
C LEU A 276 3.88 5.33 5.41
N THR A 277 4.12 5.27 6.72
CA THR A 277 3.13 4.83 7.73
C THR A 277 1.88 5.69 7.66
N ARG A 278 2.03 7.02 7.59
CA ARG A 278 0.89 7.93 7.52
C ARG A 278 0.06 7.72 6.26
N TRP A 279 0.68 7.53 5.08
CA TRP A 279 -0.05 7.19 3.85
C TRP A 279 -0.81 5.87 3.97
N MET A 280 -0.21 4.85 4.60
CA MET A 280 -0.88 3.58 4.84
C MET A 280 -2.08 3.71 5.78
N GLU A 281 -1.98 4.52 6.84
CA GLU A 281 -3.09 4.81 7.75
C GLU A 281 -4.25 5.51 7.03
N LEU A 282 -3.96 6.55 6.22
CA LEU A 282 -4.94 7.29 5.44
C LEU A 282 -5.70 6.38 4.48
N LEU A 283 -5.00 5.53 3.74
CA LEU A 283 -5.59 4.56 2.82
C LEU A 283 -6.39 3.49 3.56
N THR A 284 -5.87 2.97 4.68
CA THR A 284 -6.57 1.98 5.51
C THR A 284 -7.88 2.55 6.05
N ARG A 285 -7.87 3.83 6.48
CA ARG A 285 -9.08 4.53 6.92
C ARG A 285 -10.10 4.65 5.78
N GLY A 286 -9.66 5.00 4.57
CA GLY A 286 -10.52 5.14 3.39
C GLY A 286 -11.16 3.83 2.93
N PHE A 287 -10.46 2.72 3.07
CA PHE A 287 -10.96 1.38 2.69
C PHE A 287 -11.45 0.54 3.90
N ARG A 288 -11.60 1.13 5.08
CA ARG A 288 -12.30 0.41 6.16
C ARG A 288 -13.69 -0.01 5.68
N PRO A 289 -14.15 -1.22 6.03
CA PRO A 289 -15.52 -1.59 5.76
C PRO A 289 -16.43 -0.61 6.49
N HIS A 290 -16.89 0.40 5.80
CA HIS A 290 -17.98 1.20 6.29
C HIS A 290 -19.22 0.32 6.16
N ALA A 291 -20.02 0.19 7.21
CA ALA A 291 -21.40 -0.21 7.03
C ALA A 291 -21.93 0.75 5.97
N SER A 292 -22.23 0.24 4.77
CA SER A 292 -22.63 1.09 3.63
C SER A 292 -23.71 2.04 4.11
N PRO A 293 -23.57 3.38 3.94
CA PRO A 293 -24.65 4.30 4.28
C PRO A 293 -25.90 4.02 3.42
N LEU A 294 -25.73 3.29 2.32
CA LEU A 294 -26.81 2.79 1.49
C LEU A 294 -27.25 1.43 2.03
N SER A 295 -28.40 1.46 2.66
CA SER A 295 -29.05 0.26 3.19
C SER A 295 -29.71 -0.49 2.04
N TYR A 296 -28.99 -1.34 1.33
CA TYR A 296 -29.55 -2.16 0.25
C TYR A 296 -28.87 -3.53 0.18
N ARG A 297 -29.55 -4.48 -0.48
CA ARG A 297 -29.04 -5.81 -0.79
C ARG A 297 -29.57 -6.29 -2.14
N ALA A 298 -28.70 -6.90 -2.96
CA ALA A 298 -29.10 -7.45 -4.25
C ALA A 298 -29.82 -8.80 -4.11
N PHE A 299 -30.81 -9.04 -4.96
CA PHE A 299 -31.38 -10.37 -5.14
C PHE A 299 -30.45 -11.19 -6.03
N ASP A 300 -30.18 -12.43 -5.61
CA ASP A 300 -29.60 -13.45 -6.49
C ASP A 300 -30.65 -13.98 -7.44
N CYS A 301 -30.32 -14.02 -8.73
CA CYS A 301 -31.18 -14.57 -9.75
C CYS A 301 -30.55 -15.84 -10.35
N GLN A 302 -31.22 -16.98 -10.12
CA GLN A 302 -30.85 -18.26 -10.73
C GLN A 302 -32.08 -18.85 -11.42
N ASP A 303 -31.97 -19.17 -12.70
CA ASP A 303 -33.06 -19.77 -13.52
C ASP A 303 -34.38 -18.98 -13.44
N GLY A 304 -34.31 -17.65 -13.49
CA GLY A 304 -35.46 -16.76 -13.37
C GLY A 304 -36.09 -16.72 -11.97
N HIS A 305 -35.43 -17.25 -10.97
CA HIS A 305 -35.86 -17.21 -9.57
C HIS A 305 -35.00 -16.24 -8.79
N PHE A 306 -35.59 -15.13 -8.35
CA PHE A 306 -34.95 -14.14 -7.51
C PHE A 306 -35.04 -14.52 -6.04
N ARG A 307 -33.91 -14.51 -5.34
CA ARG A 307 -33.82 -14.82 -3.91
C ARG A 307 -33.00 -13.78 -3.17
N LEU A 308 -33.45 -13.41 -1.99
CA LEU A 308 -32.74 -12.52 -1.09
C LEU A 308 -32.81 -13.08 0.33
N GLY A 309 -31.67 -13.17 0.98
CA GLY A 309 -31.53 -13.50 2.41
C GLY A 309 -30.08 -13.33 2.85
N PRO A 310 -29.84 -13.08 4.11
CA PRO A 310 -30.80 -12.71 5.18
C PRO A 310 -31.38 -11.32 4.99
N LEU A 311 -32.56 -11.06 5.58
CA LEU A 311 -33.20 -9.72 5.60
C LEU A 311 -32.50 -8.79 6.60
N PRO A 312 -32.55 -7.44 6.40
CA PRO A 312 -31.97 -6.50 7.33
C PRO A 312 -32.62 -6.57 8.70
N ARG A 313 -31.80 -6.78 9.74
CA ARG A 313 -32.24 -6.77 11.17
C ARG A 313 -31.54 -5.61 11.86
N GLU A 314 -31.98 -4.41 11.59
CA GLU A 314 -31.38 -3.20 12.16
C GLU A 314 -32.14 -2.74 13.41
N THR A 315 -31.41 -2.09 14.32
CA THR A 315 -32.00 -1.47 15.53
C THR A 315 -31.58 0.01 15.52
N PRO A 316 -32.52 0.98 15.41
CA PRO A 316 -33.97 0.79 15.23
C PRO A 316 -34.31 0.17 13.87
N PRO A 317 -35.53 -0.42 13.74
CA PRO A 317 -35.97 -1.02 12.48
C PRO A 317 -36.11 0.05 11.38
N PRO A 318 -35.85 -0.30 10.11
CA PRO A 318 -36.01 0.61 8.99
C PRO A 318 -37.47 1.12 8.86
N ASN A 319 -37.61 2.39 8.48
CA ASN A 319 -38.93 3.01 8.33
C ASN A 319 -39.66 2.60 7.05
N ASP A 320 -38.89 2.40 5.96
CA ASP A 320 -39.41 2.09 4.64
C ASP A 320 -38.52 1.07 3.91
N PHE A 321 -39.16 0.24 3.10
CA PHE A 321 -38.51 -0.72 2.22
C PHE A 321 -38.95 -0.49 0.78
N TYR A 322 -37.98 -0.58 -0.15
CA TYR A 322 -38.19 -0.41 -1.58
C TYR A 322 -37.53 -1.52 -2.36
N LEU A 323 -38.20 -2.02 -3.40
CA LEU A 323 -37.54 -2.77 -4.46
C LEU A 323 -37.10 -1.78 -5.53
N LEU A 324 -35.84 -1.87 -5.90
CA LEU A 324 -35.23 -1.11 -6.98
C LEU A 324 -35.02 -2.06 -8.15
N VAL A 325 -35.65 -1.77 -9.27
CA VAL A 325 -35.54 -2.57 -10.49
C VAL A 325 -34.79 -1.74 -11.54
N ARG A 326 -33.61 -2.21 -11.96
CA ARG A 326 -32.81 -1.49 -12.93
C ARG A 326 -33.33 -1.74 -14.34
N ARG A 327 -33.54 -0.66 -15.10
CA ARG A 327 -33.90 -0.71 -16.52
C ARG A 327 -32.68 -1.15 -17.35
N GLN A 328 -32.92 -1.89 -18.42
CA GLN A 328 -31.89 -2.27 -19.38
C GLN A 328 -31.62 -1.14 -20.37
N GLU A 329 -32.72 -0.50 -20.82
CA GLU A 329 -32.72 0.68 -21.65
C GLU A 329 -33.39 1.83 -20.91
N ARG A 330 -32.87 3.06 -21.06
CA ARG A 330 -33.32 4.23 -20.27
C ARG A 330 -34.82 4.51 -20.41
N ASP A 331 -35.39 4.22 -21.56
CA ASP A 331 -36.75 4.63 -21.92
C ASP A 331 -37.82 3.53 -21.75
N GLN A 332 -37.42 2.32 -21.30
CA GLN A 332 -38.37 1.21 -21.09
C GLN A 332 -38.49 0.87 -19.60
N PRO A 333 -39.53 1.35 -18.91
CA PRO A 333 -39.82 0.96 -17.53
C PRO A 333 -40.05 -0.55 -17.42
N ARG A 334 -39.45 -1.17 -16.39
CA ARG A 334 -39.69 -2.58 -16.11
C ARG A 334 -40.85 -2.73 -15.13
N SER A 335 -41.87 -3.42 -15.56
CA SER A 335 -43.06 -3.63 -14.73
C SER A 335 -42.87 -4.81 -13.78
N MET A 336 -43.27 -4.60 -12.53
CA MET A 336 -43.43 -5.64 -11.51
C MET A 336 -44.82 -6.25 -11.53
N GLU A 337 -45.66 -5.89 -12.52
CA GLU A 337 -47.05 -6.37 -12.60
C GLU A 337 -47.07 -7.91 -12.68
N GLY A 338 -47.94 -8.51 -11.86
CA GLY A 338 -48.07 -9.96 -11.77
C GLY A 338 -46.99 -10.67 -10.93
N VAL A 339 -45.95 -9.97 -10.46
CA VAL A 339 -44.93 -10.54 -9.57
C VAL A 339 -45.53 -10.84 -8.21
N LYS A 340 -45.32 -12.06 -7.71
CA LYS A 340 -45.73 -12.50 -6.38
C LYS A 340 -44.49 -12.57 -5.50
N LEU A 341 -44.34 -11.59 -4.59
CA LEU A 341 -43.23 -11.50 -3.65
C LEU A 341 -43.66 -12.14 -2.31
N ALA A 342 -42.89 -13.10 -1.82
CA ALA A 342 -43.19 -13.80 -0.59
C ALA A 342 -41.93 -14.36 0.10
N SER A 343 -42.09 -14.93 1.28
CA SER A 343 -41.02 -15.74 1.89
C SER A 343 -40.77 -17.04 1.12
N PRO A 344 -39.59 -17.63 1.25
CA PRO A 344 -39.22 -18.84 0.50
C PRO A 344 -40.17 -20.01 0.67
N LEU A 345 -40.70 -20.26 1.90
CA LEU A 345 -41.62 -21.36 2.16
C LEU A 345 -43.06 -21.05 1.71
N ARG A 346 -43.46 -19.78 1.77
CA ARG A 346 -44.84 -19.38 1.40
C ARG A 346 -45.06 -19.14 -0.09
N LEU A 347 -44.02 -18.86 -0.86
CA LEU A 347 -44.12 -18.56 -2.30
C LEU A 347 -44.89 -19.62 -3.09
N PRO A 348 -44.74 -20.94 -2.87
CA PRO A 348 -45.53 -21.96 -3.58
C PRO A 348 -47.03 -21.87 -3.26
N ALA A 349 -47.40 -21.57 -2.01
CA ALA A 349 -48.81 -21.39 -1.60
C ALA A 349 -49.40 -20.11 -2.18
N VAL A 350 -48.66 -19.01 -2.10
CA VAL A 350 -49.04 -17.70 -2.65
C VAL A 350 -49.34 -17.79 -4.14
N ARG A 351 -48.56 -18.57 -4.87
CA ARG A 351 -48.79 -18.80 -6.31
C ARG A 351 -50.01 -19.69 -6.58
N ARG A 352 -50.13 -20.85 -5.91
CA ARG A 352 -51.19 -21.81 -6.14
C ARG A 352 -52.56 -21.24 -5.77
N GLN A 353 -52.65 -20.46 -4.70
CA GLN A 353 -53.91 -19.91 -4.20
C GLN A 353 -54.14 -18.49 -4.71
N ALA A 354 -53.34 -17.99 -5.62
CA ALA A 354 -53.43 -16.65 -6.20
C ALA A 354 -53.43 -15.52 -5.16
N LEU A 355 -52.78 -15.71 -4.01
CA LEU A 355 -52.65 -14.68 -2.95
C LEU A 355 -51.82 -13.50 -3.45
N LYS A 356 -51.95 -12.36 -2.80
CA LYS A 356 -51.26 -11.13 -3.23
C LYS A 356 -49.76 -11.13 -2.94
N GLY A 357 -49.30 -11.91 -1.94
CA GLY A 357 -47.92 -11.82 -1.43
C GLY A 357 -47.65 -10.52 -0.68
N VAL A 358 -46.38 -10.14 -0.53
CA VAL A 358 -45.97 -8.85 0.04
C VAL A 358 -46.49 -7.73 -0.89
N PRO A 359 -47.37 -6.84 -0.42
CA PRO A 359 -47.87 -5.78 -1.28
C PRO A 359 -46.80 -4.75 -1.60
N TYR A 360 -46.81 -4.22 -2.81
CA TYR A 360 -45.94 -3.15 -3.25
C TYR A 360 -46.67 -2.19 -4.18
N ARG A 361 -46.19 -0.93 -4.23
CA ARG A 361 -46.69 0.07 -5.16
C ARG A 361 -45.56 0.75 -5.92
N HIS A 362 -45.77 1.06 -7.16
CA HIS A 362 -44.84 1.83 -7.98
C HIS A 362 -44.76 3.28 -7.45
N VAL A 363 -43.53 3.83 -7.36
CA VAL A 363 -43.25 5.20 -6.94
C VAL A 363 -42.43 5.86 -8.03
N ALA A 364 -43.04 6.80 -8.77
CA ALA A 364 -42.35 7.44 -9.89
C ALA A 364 -41.14 8.27 -9.45
N TYR A 365 -41.28 8.98 -8.30
CA TYR A 365 -40.22 9.81 -7.71
C TYR A 365 -40.27 9.68 -6.18
N PRO A 366 -39.27 9.07 -5.54
CA PRO A 366 -39.16 9.06 -4.10
C PRO A 366 -39.01 10.48 -3.55
N SER A 367 -39.74 10.77 -2.46
CA SER A 367 -39.76 12.10 -1.82
C SER A 367 -38.55 12.41 -0.93
N PHE A 368 -37.50 11.61 -1.00
CA PHE A 368 -36.30 11.75 -0.19
C PHE A 368 -35.05 11.79 -1.09
N PRO A 369 -33.97 12.42 -0.64
CA PRO A 369 -32.68 12.40 -1.37
C PRO A 369 -32.15 10.97 -1.52
N HIS A 370 -31.76 10.59 -2.71
CA HIS A 370 -31.15 9.30 -3.01
C HIS A 370 -30.05 9.41 -4.06
N ALA A 371 -29.08 8.49 -4.00
CA ALA A 371 -27.96 8.44 -4.91
C ALA A 371 -28.18 7.50 -6.12
N PHE A 372 -29.45 7.13 -6.38
CA PHE A 372 -29.78 6.20 -7.45
C PHE A 372 -30.22 6.92 -8.73
N ASP A 373 -30.09 6.28 -9.90
CA ASP A 373 -30.32 6.81 -11.27
C ASP A 373 -31.78 6.94 -11.64
N ALA A 374 -31.96 7.74 -12.70
CA ALA A 374 -33.21 7.86 -13.43
C ALA A 374 -33.63 6.56 -14.18
N ASP A 375 -32.71 5.59 -14.32
CA ASP A 375 -32.94 4.29 -14.93
C ASP A 375 -33.35 3.19 -13.93
N ILE A 376 -33.83 3.59 -12.76
CA ILE A 376 -34.37 2.69 -11.73
C ILE A 376 -35.86 2.91 -11.54
N ASP A 377 -36.61 1.84 -11.58
CA ASP A 377 -38.00 1.83 -11.17
C ASP A 377 -38.12 1.47 -9.69
N TRP A 378 -38.89 2.30 -8.96
CA TRP A 378 -39.03 2.19 -7.53
C TRP A 378 -40.37 1.55 -7.16
N TYR A 379 -40.35 0.55 -6.28
CA TYR A 379 -41.52 -0.08 -5.73
C TYR A 379 -41.47 -0.09 -4.21
N GLN A 380 -42.30 0.71 -3.56
CA GLN A 380 -42.42 0.73 -2.09
C GLN A 380 -43.13 -0.51 -1.59
N LEU A 381 -42.53 -1.22 -0.62
CA LEU A 381 -43.12 -2.41 0.01
C LEU A 381 -44.00 -2.01 1.19
N THR A 382 -45.11 -2.72 1.37
CA THR A 382 -45.95 -2.61 2.59
C THR A 382 -45.38 -3.57 3.63
N HIS A 383 -44.48 -3.07 4.47
CA HIS A 383 -43.76 -3.83 5.50
C HIS A 383 -44.61 -4.14 6.76
N GLN A 384 -45.85 -3.70 6.82
CA GLN A 384 -46.81 -4.02 7.89
C GLN A 384 -47.78 -5.14 7.45
N SER A 385 -47.44 -5.94 6.46
CA SER A 385 -48.27 -7.03 5.97
C SER A 385 -47.89 -8.38 6.61
N GLU A 386 -48.87 -9.27 6.74
CA GLU A 386 -48.65 -10.64 7.23
C GLU A 386 -47.59 -11.41 6.43
N GLU A 387 -47.56 -11.17 5.12
CA GLU A 387 -46.55 -11.79 4.23
C GLU A 387 -45.14 -11.23 4.45
N TRP A 388 -45.03 -9.95 4.83
CA TRP A 388 -43.74 -9.38 5.21
C TRP A 388 -43.24 -9.94 6.54
N GLU A 389 -44.10 -10.09 7.53
CA GLU A 389 -43.76 -10.73 8.81
C GLU A 389 -43.32 -12.18 8.62
N ALA A 390 -43.97 -12.91 7.71
CA ALA A 390 -43.50 -14.25 7.32
C ALA A 390 -42.12 -14.23 6.69
N ALA A 391 -41.85 -13.26 5.80
CA ALA A 391 -40.53 -13.08 5.21
C ALA A 391 -39.47 -12.77 6.25
N GLN A 392 -39.77 -11.92 7.25
CA GLN A 392 -38.85 -11.63 8.36
C GLN A 392 -38.58 -12.86 9.24
N ARG A 393 -39.57 -13.68 9.52
CA ARG A 393 -39.40 -14.93 10.30
C ARG A 393 -38.56 -15.95 9.58
N GLU A 394 -38.73 -16.08 8.27
CA GLU A 394 -37.97 -16.99 7.42
C GLU A 394 -36.65 -16.40 6.92
N ASP A 395 -36.36 -15.13 7.27
CA ASP A 395 -35.18 -14.38 6.93
C ASP A 395 -34.87 -14.33 5.42
N GLY A 396 -35.94 -14.18 4.61
CA GLY A 396 -35.79 -14.19 3.16
C GLY A 396 -36.99 -13.70 2.37
N LEU A 397 -36.72 -13.13 1.20
CA LEU A 397 -37.69 -12.75 0.19
C LEU A 397 -37.37 -13.44 -1.13
N THR A 398 -38.42 -13.83 -1.85
CA THR A 398 -38.23 -14.50 -3.14
C THR A 398 -39.42 -14.25 -4.07
N PHE A 399 -39.17 -14.32 -5.39
CA PHE A 399 -40.17 -14.26 -6.45
C PHE A 399 -39.63 -14.85 -7.74
N PHE A 400 -40.51 -15.20 -8.67
CA PHE A 400 -40.13 -15.59 -10.01
C PHE A 400 -40.15 -14.39 -10.96
N ALA A 401 -39.18 -14.35 -11.88
CA ALA A 401 -39.16 -13.36 -12.93
C ALA A 401 -40.41 -13.46 -13.81
N THR A 402 -40.95 -12.32 -14.16
CA THR A 402 -41.86 -12.16 -15.30
C THR A 402 -40.99 -11.73 -16.52
N PRO A 403 -41.52 -11.87 -17.77
CA PRO A 403 -40.75 -11.48 -18.95
C PRO A 403 -40.11 -10.08 -18.88
N PRO A 404 -40.78 -9.03 -18.30
CA PRO A 404 -40.16 -7.73 -18.15
C PRO A 404 -38.96 -7.72 -17.20
N LEU A 405 -38.81 -8.72 -16.34
CA LEU A 405 -37.72 -8.81 -15.33
C LEU A 405 -36.59 -9.75 -15.71
N GLU A 406 -36.68 -10.41 -16.87
CA GLU A 406 -35.61 -11.28 -17.35
C GLU A 406 -34.30 -10.46 -17.53
N GLY A 407 -33.22 -10.94 -16.90
CA GLY A 407 -31.93 -10.25 -16.89
C GLY A 407 -31.91 -8.94 -16.11
N ALA A 408 -32.98 -8.62 -15.33
CA ALA A 408 -33.00 -7.43 -14.48
C ALA A 408 -32.10 -7.59 -13.26
N GLN A 409 -31.51 -6.50 -12.83
CA GLN A 409 -30.92 -6.39 -11.49
C GLN A 409 -32.00 -5.83 -10.54
N VAL A 410 -32.29 -6.59 -9.49
CA VAL A 410 -33.27 -6.21 -8.47
C VAL A 410 -32.60 -6.11 -7.12
N LEU A 411 -32.87 -5.02 -6.39
CA LEU A 411 -32.30 -4.72 -5.08
C LEU A 411 -33.42 -4.48 -4.07
N LEU A 412 -33.23 -4.92 -2.85
CA LEU A 412 -34.02 -4.43 -1.69
C LEU A 412 -33.22 -3.26 -1.09
N TYR A 413 -33.86 -2.09 -1.06
CA TYR A 413 -33.34 -0.90 -0.40
C TYR A 413 -34.19 -0.59 0.82
N TRP A 414 -33.59 -0.17 1.92
CA TRP A 414 -34.30 0.26 3.10
C TRP A 414 -33.77 1.58 3.61
N ARG A 415 -34.64 2.41 4.13
CA ARG A 415 -34.31 3.71 4.66
C ARG A 415 -34.26 3.67 6.19
N ARG A 416 -33.15 4.18 6.72
CA ARG A 416 -33.03 4.49 8.15
C ARG A 416 -33.74 5.79 8.46
N ALA A 417 -34.25 5.91 9.70
CA ALA A 417 -34.84 7.14 10.21
C ALA A 417 -33.86 8.32 10.22
#